data_6c47c1c734e17d9dcb2fea8a6270953c
#
_entry.id   6c47c1c734e17d9dcb2fea8a6270953c
#
_cell.length_a   1.000
_cell.length_b   1.000
_cell.length_c   1.000
_cell.angle_alpha   90.00
_cell.angle_beta   90.00
_cell.angle_gamma   90.00
#
_symmetry.space_group_name_H-M   'P 1'
#
loop_
_entity.id
_entity.type
_entity.pdbx_description
1 polymer ?
#
loop_
_entity_poly.entity_id
_entity_poly.type
_entity_poly.pdbx_seq_one_letter_code
_entity_poly.pdbx_strand_id
1 'polypeptide(L)'
;MLDTLFAKLQTATDPVAIQSLEAAIWEQWIMIPDPDQRELMMQGIVEMQQRQLQQSVATFTKLIGVAPDLSEAWNKRATAYWLLGNFTASLADICETVKREPRHFGAYSGLGMIRAERGEYARAVAAFELARRHNPHIIGIDDEIARLKALGGEPPADPLDCTQRTAGR
;
A
#
# COMPACT_ATOMS: atom_id res chain seq x y z
N MET A 1 -11.54 13.01 10.75
CA MET A 1 -11.55 11.73 11.47
C MET A 1 -10.22 10.98 11.30
N LEU A 2 -9.74 10.78 10.08
CA LEU A 2 -8.49 10.05 9.79
C LEU A 2 -7.24 10.68 10.47
N ASP A 3 -7.12 12.02 10.47
CA ASP A 3 -6.01 12.73 11.15
C ASP A 3 -5.92 12.41 12.65
N THR A 4 -7.08 12.31 13.29
CA THR A 4 -7.14 11.97 14.72
C THR A 4 -6.71 10.53 14.98
N LEU A 5 -7.05 9.60 14.08
CA LEU A 5 -6.61 8.20 14.17
C LEU A 5 -5.10 8.08 14.03
N PHE A 6 -4.52 8.74 13.03
CA PHE A 6 -3.07 8.76 12.83
C PHE A 6 -2.35 9.41 14.01
N ALA A 7 -2.83 10.55 14.54
CA ALA A 7 -2.23 11.19 15.70
C ALA A 7 -2.22 10.27 16.93
N LYS A 8 -3.31 9.54 17.16
CA LYS A 8 -3.39 8.56 18.26
C LYS A 8 -2.46 7.37 18.00
N LEU A 9 -2.39 6.86 16.77
CA LEU A 9 -1.53 5.74 16.41
C LEU A 9 -0.07 6.05 16.67
N GLN A 10 0.39 7.28 16.39
CA GLN A 10 1.77 7.71 16.63
C GLN A 10 2.20 7.65 18.09
N THR A 11 1.28 7.77 19.02
CA THR A 11 1.58 7.85 20.48
C THR A 11 1.06 6.65 21.27
N ALA A 12 0.36 5.73 20.61
CA ALA A 12 -0.17 4.54 21.28
C ALA A 12 0.95 3.60 21.74
N THR A 13 0.79 3.03 22.92
CA THR A 13 1.73 2.05 23.49
C THR A 13 1.05 0.73 23.89
N ASP A 14 -0.28 0.76 24.06
CA ASP A 14 -1.05 -0.44 24.35
C ASP A 14 -1.32 -1.24 23.07
N PRO A 15 -0.94 -2.54 23.01
CA PRO A 15 -1.11 -3.35 21.81
C PRO A 15 -2.55 -3.47 21.32
N VAL A 16 -3.53 -3.51 22.24
CA VAL A 16 -4.95 -3.61 21.88
C VAL A 16 -5.44 -2.30 21.27
N ALA A 17 -5.02 -1.16 21.82
CA ALA A 17 -5.32 0.15 21.29
C ALA A 17 -4.67 0.34 19.90
N ILE A 18 -3.42 -0.08 19.71
CA ILE A 18 -2.72 -0.04 18.40
C ILE A 18 -3.52 -0.81 17.37
N GLN A 19 -3.85 -2.07 17.63
CA GLN A 19 -4.60 -2.91 16.72
C GLN A 19 -5.96 -2.29 16.36
N SER A 20 -6.66 -1.72 17.34
CA SER A 20 -7.95 -1.06 17.15
C SER A 20 -7.83 0.20 16.27
N LEU A 21 -6.75 0.97 16.45
CA LEU A 21 -6.48 2.18 15.66
C LEU A 21 -6.11 1.82 14.20
N GLU A 22 -5.28 0.80 14.01
CA GLU A 22 -4.96 0.29 12.68
C GLU A 22 -6.22 -0.17 11.95
N ALA A 23 -7.05 -0.99 12.61
CA ALA A 23 -8.31 -1.45 12.05
C ALA A 23 -9.23 -0.29 11.67
N ALA A 24 -9.36 0.73 12.54
CA ALA A 24 -10.16 1.91 12.27
C ALA A 24 -9.63 2.73 11.08
N ILE A 25 -8.30 2.83 10.89
CA ILE A 25 -7.70 3.48 9.72
C ILE A 25 -8.04 2.71 8.44
N TRP A 26 -7.86 1.38 8.44
CA TRP A 26 -8.23 0.54 7.31
C TRP A 26 -9.72 0.65 6.97
N GLU A 27 -10.58 0.67 7.99
CA GLU A 27 -12.03 0.83 7.83
C GLU A 27 -12.37 2.18 7.17
N GLN A 28 -11.68 3.27 7.54
CA GLN A 28 -11.88 4.58 6.90
C GLN A 28 -11.49 4.57 5.41
N TRP A 29 -10.44 3.85 5.04
CA TRP A 29 -10.02 3.76 3.64
C TRP A 29 -10.97 2.94 2.76
N ILE A 30 -11.71 1.98 3.34
CA ILE A 30 -12.73 1.18 2.62
C ILE A 30 -14.16 1.68 2.86
N MET A 31 -14.35 2.75 3.64
CA MET A 31 -15.67 3.34 3.86
C MET A 31 -16.15 4.06 2.60
N ILE A 32 -16.96 3.37 1.82
CA ILE A 32 -17.50 3.86 0.55
C ILE A 32 -18.99 4.11 0.73
N PRO A 33 -19.46 5.38 0.64
CA PRO A 33 -20.89 5.70 0.80
C PRO A 33 -21.78 5.08 -0.27
N ASP A 34 -21.30 5.08 -1.52
CA ASP A 34 -22.01 4.54 -2.66
C ASP A 34 -22.09 3.00 -2.58
N PRO A 35 -23.31 2.39 -2.61
CA PRO A 35 -23.48 0.95 -2.44
C PRO A 35 -22.89 0.13 -3.59
N ASP A 36 -22.97 0.60 -4.83
CA ASP A 36 -22.47 -0.14 -6.00
C ASP A 36 -20.93 -0.16 -6.00
N GLN A 37 -20.30 0.96 -5.64
CA GLN A 37 -18.85 1.05 -5.48
C GLN A 37 -18.36 0.16 -4.31
N ARG A 38 -19.12 0.13 -3.22
CA ARG A 38 -18.80 -0.73 -2.07
C ARG A 38 -18.93 -2.20 -2.44
N GLU A 39 -19.94 -2.58 -3.23
CA GLU A 39 -20.08 -3.95 -3.74
C GLU A 39 -18.88 -4.34 -4.59
N LEU A 40 -18.42 -3.49 -5.52
CA LEU A 40 -17.21 -3.73 -6.32
C LEU A 40 -15.97 -3.90 -5.44
N MET A 41 -15.80 -3.07 -4.39
CA MET A 41 -14.69 -3.21 -3.46
C MET A 41 -14.70 -4.58 -2.77
N MET A 42 -15.84 -4.97 -2.22
CA MET A 42 -15.99 -6.25 -1.52
C MET A 42 -15.83 -7.43 -2.47
N GLN A 43 -16.40 -7.37 -3.66
CA GLN A 43 -16.23 -8.40 -4.69
C GLN A 43 -14.76 -8.59 -5.05
N GLY A 44 -14.01 -7.51 -5.34
CA GLY A 44 -12.59 -7.60 -5.68
C GLY A 44 -11.75 -8.19 -4.56
N ILE A 45 -12.07 -7.88 -3.29
CA ILE A 45 -11.42 -8.47 -2.11
C ILE A 45 -11.69 -9.98 -2.03
N VAL A 46 -12.93 -10.40 -2.20
CA VAL A 46 -13.31 -11.82 -2.17
C VAL A 46 -12.63 -12.60 -3.29
N GLU A 47 -12.62 -12.06 -4.51
CA GLU A 47 -11.92 -12.66 -5.66
C GLU A 47 -10.42 -12.84 -5.38
N MET A 48 -9.78 -11.83 -4.76
CA MET A 48 -8.37 -11.91 -4.37
C MET A 48 -8.12 -12.99 -3.31
N GLN A 49 -8.99 -13.11 -2.30
CA GLN A 49 -8.91 -14.13 -1.27
C GLN A 49 -9.09 -15.55 -1.84
N GLN A 50 -9.94 -15.69 -2.85
CA GLN A 50 -10.18 -16.94 -3.58
C GLN A 50 -9.11 -17.24 -4.64
N ARG A 51 -8.03 -16.43 -4.72
CA ARG A 51 -6.97 -16.55 -5.73
C ARG A 51 -7.44 -16.34 -7.17
N GLN A 52 -8.59 -15.72 -7.37
CA GLN A 52 -9.11 -15.30 -8.67
C GLN A 52 -8.52 -13.94 -9.06
N LEU A 53 -7.18 -13.88 -9.14
CA LEU A 53 -6.44 -12.62 -9.19
C LEU A 53 -6.74 -11.78 -10.43
N GLN A 54 -6.94 -12.41 -11.60
CA GLN A 54 -7.28 -11.69 -12.83
C GLN A 54 -8.68 -11.05 -12.74
N GLN A 55 -9.66 -11.75 -12.13
CA GLN A 55 -10.97 -11.21 -11.87
C GLN A 55 -10.89 -10.04 -10.89
N SER A 56 -10.15 -10.20 -9.81
CA SER A 56 -9.91 -9.14 -8.82
C SER A 56 -9.34 -7.87 -9.48
N VAL A 57 -8.33 -8.00 -10.35
CA VAL A 57 -7.78 -6.88 -11.14
C VAL A 57 -8.87 -6.23 -12.00
N ALA A 58 -9.70 -7.01 -12.68
CA ALA A 58 -10.79 -6.50 -13.52
C ALA A 58 -11.84 -5.75 -12.69
N THR A 59 -12.21 -6.30 -11.52
CA THR A 59 -13.19 -5.70 -10.59
C THR A 59 -12.67 -4.39 -10.02
N PHE A 60 -11.43 -4.34 -9.53
CA PHE A 60 -10.84 -3.08 -9.06
C PHE A 60 -10.64 -2.08 -10.19
N THR A 61 -10.39 -2.52 -11.42
CA THR A 61 -10.32 -1.62 -12.58
C THR A 61 -11.66 -0.95 -12.85
N LYS A 62 -12.78 -1.68 -12.74
CA LYS A 62 -14.12 -1.10 -12.82
C LYS A 62 -14.35 -0.09 -11.70
N LEU A 63 -13.99 -0.44 -10.46
CA LEU A 63 -14.14 0.44 -9.31
C LEU A 63 -13.33 1.74 -9.49
N ILE A 64 -12.08 1.66 -9.94
CA ILE A 64 -11.24 2.82 -10.24
C ILE A 64 -11.86 3.68 -11.34
N GLY A 65 -12.50 3.06 -12.34
CA GLY A 65 -13.18 3.78 -13.42
C GLY A 65 -14.35 4.66 -12.94
N VAL A 66 -15.05 4.23 -11.88
CA VAL A 66 -16.20 4.97 -11.32
C VAL A 66 -15.85 5.78 -10.07
N ALA A 67 -14.76 5.46 -9.39
CA ALA A 67 -14.27 6.11 -8.18
C ALA A 67 -12.74 6.32 -8.22
N PRO A 68 -12.22 7.13 -9.15
CA PRO A 68 -10.77 7.27 -9.37
C PRO A 68 -10.02 7.87 -8.18
N ASP A 69 -10.70 8.59 -7.28
CA ASP A 69 -10.10 9.20 -6.09
C ASP A 69 -10.01 8.26 -4.89
N LEU A 70 -10.57 7.07 -4.98
CA LEU A 70 -10.55 6.07 -3.92
C LEU A 70 -9.16 5.40 -3.86
N SER A 71 -8.28 5.86 -2.97
CA SER A 71 -6.90 5.37 -2.84
C SER A 71 -6.82 3.86 -2.62
N GLU A 72 -7.73 3.30 -1.81
CA GLU A 72 -7.73 1.89 -1.49
C GLU A 72 -8.07 0.99 -2.68
N ALA A 73 -8.83 1.45 -3.66
CA ALA A 73 -9.08 0.69 -4.89
C ALA A 73 -7.77 0.46 -5.68
N TRP A 74 -6.93 1.49 -5.76
CA TRP A 74 -5.61 1.40 -6.38
C TRP A 74 -4.69 0.48 -5.57
N ASN A 75 -4.66 0.62 -4.23
CA ASN A 75 -3.87 -0.24 -3.35
C ASN A 75 -4.27 -1.72 -3.45
N LYS A 76 -5.56 -2.03 -3.50
CA LYS A 76 -6.04 -3.42 -3.67
C LYS A 76 -5.67 -3.98 -5.03
N ARG A 77 -5.79 -3.19 -6.11
CA ARG A 77 -5.35 -3.64 -7.44
C ARG A 77 -3.83 -3.84 -7.49
N ALA A 78 -3.05 -2.95 -6.84
CA ALA A 78 -1.62 -3.13 -6.70
C ALA A 78 -1.26 -4.46 -6.02
N THR A 79 -1.98 -4.81 -4.95
CA THR A 79 -1.79 -6.09 -4.26
C THR A 79 -2.12 -7.28 -5.18
N ALA A 80 -3.21 -7.21 -5.94
CA ALA A 80 -3.56 -8.25 -6.90
C ALA A 80 -2.50 -8.39 -8.00
N TYR A 81 -1.96 -7.30 -8.53
CA TYR A 81 -0.85 -7.31 -9.47
C TYR A 81 0.43 -7.92 -8.89
N TRP A 82 0.76 -7.58 -7.64
CA TRP A 82 1.90 -8.17 -6.94
C TRP A 82 1.76 -9.68 -6.82
N LEU A 83 0.60 -10.17 -6.40
CA LEU A 83 0.28 -11.60 -6.32
C LEU A 83 0.36 -12.32 -7.67
N LEU A 84 0.15 -11.61 -8.77
CA LEU A 84 0.32 -12.08 -10.15
C LEU A 84 1.78 -12.02 -10.64
N GLY A 85 2.71 -11.45 -9.86
CA GLY A 85 4.08 -11.19 -10.29
C GLY A 85 4.22 -10.00 -11.24
N ASN A 86 3.15 -9.24 -11.47
CA ASN A 86 3.20 -8.04 -12.32
C ASN A 86 3.65 -6.82 -11.51
N PHE A 87 4.92 -6.79 -11.13
CA PHE A 87 5.49 -5.74 -10.30
C PHE A 87 5.44 -4.35 -10.93
N THR A 88 5.52 -4.27 -12.26
CA THR A 88 5.45 -2.97 -12.96
C THR A 88 4.07 -2.33 -12.78
N ALA A 89 2.99 -3.08 -12.99
CA ALA A 89 1.63 -2.58 -12.79
C ALA A 89 1.36 -2.30 -11.30
N SER A 90 1.87 -3.16 -10.41
CA SER A 90 1.75 -2.95 -8.96
C SER A 90 2.41 -1.64 -8.52
N LEU A 91 3.64 -1.35 -8.96
CA LEU A 91 4.33 -0.10 -8.66
C LEU A 91 3.57 1.13 -9.17
N ALA A 92 3.01 1.07 -10.38
CA ALA A 92 2.20 2.17 -10.91
C ALA A 92 0.97 2.46 -10.03
N ASP A 93 0.27 1.42 -9.59
CA ASP A 93 -0.90 1.57 -8.72
C ASP A 93 -0.54 2.02 -7.30
N ILE A 94 0.60 1.59 -6.75
CA ILE A 94 1.14 2.11 -5.49
C ILE A 94 1.36 3.62 -5.60
N CYS A 95 1.96 4.10 -6.69
CA CYS A 95 2.14 5.53 -6.92
C CYS A 95 0.82 6.30 -6.95
N GLU A 96 -0.20 5.76 -7.61
CA GLU A 96 -1.53 6.36 -7.60
C GLU A 96 -2.19 6.33 -6.21
N THR A 97 -1.92 5.30 -5.41
CA THR A 97 -2.38 5.19 -4.02
C THR A 97 -1.79 6.31 -3.15
N VAL A 98 -0.47 6.45 -3.13
CA VAL A 98 0.20 7.42 -2.25
C VAL A 98 0.02 8.88 -2.71
N LYS A 99 -0.28 9.09 -3.98
CA LYS A 99 -0.70 10.39 -4.51
C LYS A 99 -2.03 10.87 -3.92
N ARG A 100 -2.96 9.94 -3.66
CA ARG A 100 -4.30 10.21 -3.10
C ARG A 100 -4.32 10.20 -1.58
N GLU A 101 -3.59 9.27 -0.96
CA GLU A 101 -3.40 9.18 0.48
C GLU A 101 -1.89 9.08 0.81
N PRO A 102 -1.22 10.21 1.04
CA PRO A 102 0.22 10.25 1.33
C PRO A 102 0.64 9.52 2.62
N ARG A 103 -0.31 9.11 3.45
CA ARG A 103 -0.04 8.38 4.70
C ARG A 103 -0.35 6.89 4.59
N HIS A 104 -0.57 6.39 3.38
CA HIS A 104 -0.97 5.01 3.16
C HIS A 104 0.18 4.04 3.45
N PHE A 105 0.39 3.72 4.72
CA PHE A 105 1.51 2.88 5.17
C PHE A 105 1.54 1.48 4.52
N GLY A 106 0.38 0.91 4.22
CA GLY A 106 0.29 -0.37 3.49
C GLY A 106 0.85 -0.29 2.07
N ALA A 107 0.60 0.81 1.35
CA ALA A 107 1.15 1.02 0.02
C ALA A 107 2.68 1.19 0.05
N TYR A 108 3.22 1.93 1.04
CA TYR A 108 4.67 2.04 1.23
C TYR A 108 5.31 0.70 1.62
N SER A 109 4.63 -0.11 2.44
CA SER A 109 5.11 -1.47 2.76
C SER A 109 5.16 -2.34 1.50
N GLY A 110 4.12 -2.31 0.67
CA GLY A 110 4.09 -3.01 -0.61
C GLY A 110 5.21 -2.55 -1.56
N LEU A 111 5.48 -1.24 -1.61
CA LEU A 111 6.60 -0.68 -2.37
C LEU A 111 7.94 -1.26 -1.88
N GLY A 112 8.15 -1.27 -0.56
CA GLY A 112 9.36 -1.84 0.05
C GLY A 112 9.55 -3.31 -0.30
N MET A 113 8.49 -4.11 -0.23
CA MET A 113 8.52 -5.53 -0.59
C MET A 113 8.93 -5.74 -2.05
N ILE A 114 8.29 -5.04 -2.99
CA ILE A 114 8.61 -5.16 -4.42
C ILE A 114 10.05 -4.76 -4.70
N ARG A 115 10.53 -3.66 -4.08
CA ARG A 115 11.90 -3.18 -4.24
C ARG A 115 12.92 -4.18 -3.66
N ALA A 116 12.62 -4.79 -2.51
CA ALA A 116 13.46 -5.82 -1.90
C ALA A 116 13.55 -7.08 -2.78
N GLU A 117 12.43 -7.55 -3.34
CA GLU A 117 12.40 -8.69 -4.27
C GLU A 117 13.23 -8.43 -5.55
N ARG A 118 13.32 -7.17 -5.98
CA ARG A 118 14.14 -6.76 -7.13
C ARG A 118 15.60 -6.51 -6.79
N GLY A 119 16.03 -6.71 -5.54
CA GLY A 119 17.37 -6.41 -5.07
C GLY A 119 17.69 -4.92 -4.94
N GLU A 120 16.69 -4.05 -5.02
CA GLU A 120 16.81 -2.60 -4.90
C GLU A 120 16.79 -2.18 -3.42
N TYR A 121 17.73 -2.72 -2.61
CA TYR A 121 17.67 -2.69 -1.15
C TYR A 121 17.60 -1.28 -0.55
N ALA A 122 18.36 -0.34 -1.06
CA ALA A 122 18.32 1.04 -0.57
C ALA A 122 16.96 1.71 -0.80
N ARG A 123 16.33 1.45 -1.94
CA ARG A 123 14.97 1.92 -2.24
C ARG A 123 13.92 1.22 -1.39
N ALA A 124 14.10 -0.07 -1.12
CA ALA A 124 13.23 -0.82 -0.22
C ALA A 124 13.28 -0.24 1.20
N VAL A 125 14.48 0.05 1.73
CA VAL A 125 14.67 0.72 3.02
C VAL A 125 13.93 2.05 3.07
N ALA A 126 14.11 2.89 2.06
CA ALA A 126 13.46 4.20 2.02
C ALA A 126 11.92 4.08 2.02
N ALA A 127 11.37 3.10 1.31
CA ALA A 127 9.93 2.83 1.30
C ALA A 127 9.42 2.32 2.66
N PHE A 128 10.13 1.38 3.30
CA PHE A 128 9.76 0.90 4.64
C PHE A 128 9.91 1.99 5.71
N GLU A 129 10.88 2.88 5.60
CA GLU A 129 11.00 4.03 6.51
C GLU A 129 9.83 5.00 6.37
N LEU A 130 9.28 5.18 5.16
CA LEU A 130 8.04 5.93 4.95
C LEU A 130 6.84 5.20 5.58
N ALA A 131 6.71 3.89 5.38
CA ALA A 131 5.65 3.11 6.03
C ALA A 131 5.71 3.26 7.56
N ARG A 132 6.90 3.06 8.15
CA ARG A 132 7.14 3.21 9.60
C ARG A 132 6.86 4.61 10.13
N ARG A 133 7.15 5.64 9.34
CA ARG A 133 6.84 7.04 9.71
C ARG A 133 5.35 7.25 9.92
N HIS A 134 4.50 6.62 9.11
CA HIS A 134 3.05 6.74 9.20
C HIS A 134 2.43 5.74 10.17
N ASN A 135 3.00 4.55 10.29
CA ASN A 135 2.64 3.55 11.28
C ASN A 135 3.90 2.95 11.92
N PRO A 136 4.30 3.42 13.13
CA PRO A 136 5.50 2.92 13.81
C PRO A 136 5.33 1.51 14.39
N HIS A 137 4.13 0.94 14.32
CA HIS A 137 3.78 -0.35 14.95
C HIS A 137 3.72 -1.51 13.94
N ILE A 138 4.10 -1.31 12.70
CA ILE A 138 4.14 -2.40 11.72
C ILE A 138 5.10 -3.49 12.21
N ILE A 139 4.55 -4.69 12.42
CA ILE A 139 5.30 -5.82 12.99
C ILE A 139 6.48 -6.19 12.09
N GLY A 140 7.67 -6.29 12.67
CA GLY A 140 8.90 -6.70 11.97
C GLY A 140 9.51 -5.67 11.03
N ILE A 141 8.96 -4.45 10.94
CA ILE A 141 9.46 -3.45 9.99
C ILE A 141 10.89 -2.99 10.34
N ASP A 142 11.22 -2.86 11.62
CA ASP A 142 12.56 -2.44 12.06
C ASP A 142 13.61 -3.51 11.75
N ASP A 143 13.29 -4.78 11.96
CA ASP A 143 14.15 -5.91 11.64
C ASP A 143 14.40 -5.99 10.13
N GLU A 144 13.36 -5.80 9.33
CA GLU A 144 13.45 -5.81 7.87
C GLU A 144 14.28 -4.64 7.36
N ILE A 145 14.11 -3.43 7.89
CA ILE A 145 14.93 -2.27 7.55
C ILE A 145 16.40 -2.54 7.91
N ALA A 146 16.67 -3.09 9.10
CA ALA A 146 18.04 -3.41 9.53
C ALA A 146 18.67 -4.47 8.61
N ARG A 147 17.93 -5.52 8.27
CA ARG A 147 18.37 -6.58 7.35
C ARG A 147 18.72 -6.01 5.97
N LEU A 148 17.87 -5.17 5.41
CA LEU A 148 18.08 -4.57 4.08
C LEU A 148 19.25 -3.60 4.07
N LYS A 149 19.44 -2.79 5.14
CA LYS A 149 20.60 -1.92 5.29
C LYS A 149 21.93 -2.69 5.30
N ALA A 150 21.94 -3.87 5.90
CA ALA A 150 23.12 -4.75 5.90
C ALA A 150 23.46 -5.33 4.52
N LEU A 151 22.47 -5.42 3.61
CA LEU A 151 22.67 -5.88 2.23
C LEU A 151 23.24 -4.79 1.30
N GLY A 152 23.24 -3.54 1.75
CA GLY A 152 23.94 -2.42 1.10
C GLY A 152 23.06 -1.57 0.19
N GLY A 153 23.62 -0.42 -0.14
CA GLY A 153 23.06 0.58 -1.04
C GLY A 153 22.86 1.94 -0.37
N GLU A 154 23.19 3.02 -1.07
CA GLU A 154 22.87 4.36 -0.62
C GLU A 154 21.38 4.66 -0.89
N PRO A 155 20.68 5.36 0.03
CA PRO A 155 19.30 5.72 -0.19
C PRO A 155 19.20 6.66 -1.41
N PRO A 156 18.18 6.44 -2.28
CA PRO A 156 17.97 7.28 -3.44
C PRO A 156 17.51 8.69 -3.04
N ALA A 157 17.79 9.67 -3.90
CA ALA A 157 17.31 11.04 -3.70
C ALA A 157 15.77 11.14 -3.69
N ASP A 158 15.10 10.29 -4.45
CA ASP A 158 13.63 10.12 -4.43
C ASP A 158 13.28 8.69 -3.99
N PRO A 159 12.77 8.52 -2.75
CA PRO A 159 12.40 7.19 -2.25
C PRO A 159 11.24 6.55 -3.00
N LEU A 160 10.35 7.35 -3.59
CA LEU A 160 9.17 6.81 -4.27
C LEU A 160 9.45 6.40 -5.71
N ASP A 161 10.28 7.17 -6.43
CA ASP A 161 10.54 7.01 -7.87
C ASP A 161 9.22 6.72 -8.66
N CYS A 162 8.18 7.47 -8.30
CA CYS A 162 6.88 7.41 -8.98
C CYS A 162 6.91 8.10 -10.34
N THR A 163 8.07 8.61 -10.73
CA THR A 163 8.30 9.26 -12.02
C THR A 163 8.70 8.29 -13.12
N GLN A 164 8.61 6.98 -12.92
CA GLN A 164 8.81 6.05 -14.03
C GLN A 164 7.84 6.42 -15.15
N ARG A 165 8.34 7.30 -16.03
CA ARG A 165 7.78 7.53 -17.34
C ARG A 165 7.51 6.17 -17.94
N THR A 166 6.30 5.97 -18.41
CA THR A 166 5.97 5.02 -19.45
C THR A 166 7.00 5.19 -20.59
N ALA A 167 8.17 4.61 -20.45
CA ALA A 167 9.07 4.34 -21.53
C ALA A 167 8.48 3.11 -22.22
N GLY A 168 7.42 3.41 -22.99
CA GLY A 168 6.82 2.43 -23.83
C GLY A 168 7.05 2.85 -25.26
N ARG A 169 7.52 2.13 -26.08
CA ARG A 169 7.05 1.96 -27.44
C ARG A 169 7.11 0.48 -27.77
#